data_8048b8fe6d7be89959d347e4058c0a86
#
_entry.id   8048b8fe6d7be89959d347e4058c0a86
#
_cell.length_a   1.000
_cell.length_b   1.000
_cell.length_c   1.000
_cell.angle_alpha   90.00
_cell.angle_beta   90.00
_cell.angle_gamma   90.00
#
_symmetry.space_group_name_H-M   'P 1'
#
loop_
_entity.id
_entity.type
_entity.pdbx_description
1 polymer ?
#
loop_
_entity_poly.entity_id
_entity_poly.type
_entity_poly.pdbx_seq_one_letter_code
_entity_poly.pdbx_strand_id
1 'polypeptide(L)'
;MKQGRFYLAAAILLLASGCEKEDEENTGDSKWTHPLTTTLHRTDPGGEQSTYVITYTYDAKDRLTGTRNSRDGVTETTTSDYVYDGKTVTYTEKTWAGETLWNSQKFKRTYLDDALEKVLEERITDKDDHIIQRICNEYGQQERLVHSLEYSRGNSKVSETKYTYDGKLVICDKYWLKNTGEVSAVSKYIITYSDDELTKPLIHGCLAAEETAERPWDWVRHYSYDYRGRLNGITYEAEGKLVWETRNYVYGNKSLTCENREVHYGTDIITISETTYKH
;
A
#
# COMPACT_ATOMS: atom_id res chain seq x y z
N MET A 1 -4.27 28.89 -1.02
CA MET A 1 -3.42 27.88 -0.36
C MET A 1 -3.99 26.51 -0.70
N LYS A 2 -3.29 25.73 -1.55
CA LYS A 2 -3.70 24.36 -1.91
C LYS A 2 -3.16 23.43 -0.81
N GLN A 3 -4.05 22.90 0.03
CA GLN A 3 -3.69 21.87 1.00
C GLN A 3 -3.35 20.58 0.23
N GLY A 4 -2.05 20.23 0.21
CA GLY A 4 -1.59 18.95 -0.28
C GLY A 4 -2.12 17.84 0.63
N ARG A 5 -3.00 17.01 0.11
CA ARG A 5 -3.46 15.79 0.77
C ARG A 5 -2.32 14.78 0.80
N PHE A 6 -1.73 14.58 1.95
CA PHE A 6 -0.71 13.57 2.16
C PHE A 6 -1.37 12.19 2.29
N TYR A 7 -1.23 11.35 1.28
CA TYR A 7 -1.52 9.92 1.35
C TYR A 7 -0.34 9.18 2.01
N LEU A 8 -0.13 9.37 3.31
CA LEU A 8 0.95 8.68 4.04
C LEU A 8 0.57 7.25 4.47
N ALA A 9 -0.71 6.91 4.47
CA ALA A 9 -1.18 5.66 5.08
C ALA A 9 -1.09 4.41 4.19
N ALA A 10 -0.90 4.56 2.87
CA ALA A 10 -1.02 3.41 1.95
C ALA A 10 0.28 2.62 1.74
N ALA A 11 1.44 3.15 2.10
CA ALA A 11 2.72 2.53 1.77
C ALA A 11 3.19 1.44 2.75
N ILE A 12 2.66 1.39 3.97
CA ILE A 12 3.14 0.48 5.03
C ILE A 12 2.39 -0.87 5.01
N LEU A 13 1.19 -0.93 4.45
CA LEU A 13 0.31 -2.12 4.51
C LEU A 13 0.59 -3.18 3.42
N LEU A 14 1.43 -2.89 2.42
CA LEU A 14 1.70 -3.84 1.32
C LEU A 14 2.83 -4.86 1.59
N LEU A 15 3.45 -4.83 2.76
CA LEU A 15 4.60 -5.69 3.05
C LEU A 15 4.28 -6.94 3.88
N ALA A 16 3.01 -7.18 4.25
CA ALA A 16 2.65 -8.29 5.14
C ALA A 16 2.11 -9.55 4.44
N SER A 17 2.04 -9.61 3.11
CA SER A 17 1.55 -10.80 2.40
C SER A 17 2.68 -11.59 1.73
N GLY A 18 3.67 -12.03 2.49
CA GLY A 18 4.59 -13.08 2.09
C GLY A 18 4.10 -14.42 2.62
N CYS A 19 3.48 -15.25 1.77
CA CYS A 19 3.25 -16.67 2.06
C CYS A 19 4.59 -17.37 2.16
N GLU A 20 5.03 -17.74 3.36
CA GLU A 20 6.09 -18.73 3.55
C GLU A 20 5.48 -20.09 3.87
N LYS A 21 5.86 -21.10 3.07
CA LYS A 21 5.66 -22.52 3.40
C LYS A 21 6.52 -22.87 4.60
N GLU A 22 5.93 -23.65 5.49
CA GLU A 22 6.56 -24.19 6.69
C GLU A 22 7.76 -25.08 6.32
N ASP A 23 8.96 -24.66 6.72
CA ASP A 23 10.04 -25.56 7.08
C ASP A 23 10.34 -25.35 8.57
N GLU A 24 10.05 -26.39 9.36
CA GLU A 24 10.32 -26.43 10.79
C GLU A 24 11.82 -26.48 11.03
N GLU A 25 12.43 -25.33 11.33
CA GLU A 25 13.59 -25.24 12.23
C GLU A 25 13.70 -23.81 12.76
N ASN A 26 13.18 -23.61 13.95
CA ASN A 26 13.56 -22.72 15.04
C ASN A 26 14.39 -21.47 14.68
N THR A 27 13.87 -20.60 13.84
CA THR A 27 14.26 -19.21 13.74
C THR A 27 13.06 -18.34 14.14
N GLY A 28 13.22 -17.47 15.14
CA GLY A 28 12.19 -16.70 15.76
C GLY A 28 11.52 -15.62 14.88
N ASP A 29 11.22 -15.95 13.65
CA ASP A 29 10.42 -15.17 12.73
C ASP A 29 8.94 -15.53 12.94
N SER A 30 8.40 -15.06 14.07
CA SER A 30 6.94 -15.06 14.27
C SER A 30 6.29 -14.36 13.09
N LYS A 31 5.30 -14.99 12.47
CA LYS A 31 4.46 -14.43 11.41
C LYS A 31 3.84 -13.12 11.91
N TRP A 32 4.40 -12.00 11.50
CA TRP A 32 3.98 -10.65 11.89
C TRP A 32 2.77 -10.23 11.06
N THR A 33 1.71 -11.03 11.14
CA THR A 33 0.55 -10.94 10.24
C THR A 33 -0.56 -10.04 10.76
N HIS A 34 -0.64 -9.83 12.10
CA HIS A 34 -1.76 -9.13 12.71
C HIS A 34 -1.25 -7.96 13.58
N PRO A 35 -1.04 -6.77 13.00
CA PRO A 35 -0.67 -5.59 13.77
C PRO A 35 -1.79 -5.23 14.76
N LEU A 36 -1.44 -4.93 16.00
CA LEU A 36 -2.37 -4.41 17.01
C LEU A 36 -2.38 -2.89 17.02
N THR A 37 -1.18 -2.30 16.94
CA THR A 37 -1.00 -0.86 16.96
C THR A 37 0.17 -0.48 16.07
N THR A 38 0.03 0.62 15.32
CA THR A 38 1.15 1.30 14.68
C THR A 38 1.18 2.73 15.20
N THR A 39 2.28 3.14 15.81
CA THR A 39 2.51 4.50 16.28
C THR A 39 3.56 5.16 15.39
N LEU A 40 3.27 6.35 14.91
CA LEU A 40 4.16 7.17 14.09
C LEU A 40 4.46 8.47 14.84
N HIS A 41 5.71 8.68 15.22
CA HIS A 41 6.19 9.93 15.80
C HIS A 41 6.86 10.76 14.71
N ARG A 42 6.21 11.81 14.27
CA ARG A 42 6.68 12.70 13.22
C ARG A 42 7.26 13.97 13.82
N THR A 43 8.43 14.37 13.36
CA THR A 43 9.06 15.66 13.66
C THR A 43 9.18 16.46 12.36
N ASP A 44 8.49 17.57 12.27
CA ASP A 44 8.55 18.49 11.14
C ASP A 44 9.82 19.36 11.20
N PRO A 45 10.24 19.99 10.07
CA PRO A 45 11.45 20.82 10.01
C PRO A 45 11.51 21.97 11.01
N GLY A 46 10.36 22.48 11.48
CA GLY A 46 10.24 23.48 12.53
C GLY A 46 10.39 22.94 13.94
N GLY A 47 10.60 21.62 14.12
CA GLY A 47 10.66 20.96 15.41
C GLY A 47 9.29 20.63 16.00
N GLU A 48 8.20 20.93 15.31
CA GLU A 48 6.85 20.52 15.73
C GLU A 48 6.73 19.00 15.68
N GLN A 49 6.15 18.43 16.72
CA GLN A 49 5.95 16.99 16.85
C GLN A 49 4.47 16.66 16.74
N SER A 50 4.17 15.57 16.07
CA SER A 50 2.83 14.97 16.01
C SER A 50 2.90 13.47 16.13
N THR A 51 1.89 12.88 16.76
CA THR A 51 1.80 11.44 16.95
C THR A 51 0.55 10.91 16.27
N TYR A 52 0.77 9.97 15.33
CA TYR A 52 -0.31 9.25 14.69
C TYR A 52 -0.37 7.85 15.29
N VAL A 53 -1.57 7.39 15.61
CA VAL A 53 -1.78 6.05 16.16
C VAL A 53 -2.85 5.35 15.33
N ILE A 54 -2.49 4.19 14.77
CA ILE A 54 -3.43 3.29 14.10
C ILE A 54 -3.65 2.09 15.01
N THR A 55 -4.88 1.82 15.38
CA THR A 55 -5.27 0.62 16.13
C THR A 55 -6.06 -0.32 15.23
N TYR A 56 -5.87 -1.62 15.42
CA TYR A 56 -6.50 -2.67 14.63
C TYR A 56 -7.31 -3.59 15.57
N THR A 57 -8.48 -3.99 15.15
CA THR A 57 -9.33 -4.94 15.88
C THR A 57 -9.64 -6.15 15.03
N TYR A 58 -9.71 -7.31 15.65
CA TYR A 58 -9.91 -8.61 14.98
C TYR A 58 -11.01 -9.41 15.64
N ASP A 59 -11.68 -10.27 14.87
CA ASP A 59 -12.62 -11.26 15.40
C ASP A 59 -11.90 -12.52 15.94
N ALA A 60 -12.68 -13.49 16.41
CA ALA A 60 -12.15 -14.74 16.93
C ALA A 60 -11.48 -15.64 15.87
N LYS A 61 -11.62 -15.32 14.59
CA LYS A 61 -10.97 -15.99 13.46
C LYS A 61 -9.77 -15.18 12.92
N ASP A 62 -9.29 -14.22 13.69
CA ASP A 62 -8.21 -13.30 13.32
C ASP A 62 -8.47 -12.46 12.05
N ARG A 63 -9.75 -12.25 11.69
CA ARG A 63 -10.12 -11.37 10.59
C ARG A 63 -10.31 -9.94 11.08
N LEU A 64 -9.83 -8.96 10.33
CA LEU A 64 -9.93 -7.53 10.66
C LEU A 64 -11.39 -7.11 10.79
N THR A 65 -11.76 -6.48 11.90
CA THR A 65 -13.11 -5.97 12.16
C THR A 65 -13.16 -4.45 12.24
N GLY A 66 -12.01 -3.80 12.36
CA GLY A 66 -11.95 -2.35 12.37
C GLY A 66 -10.54 -1.82 12.46
N THR A 67 -10.40 -0.56 12.04
CA THR A 67 -9.22 0.25 12.29
C THR A 67 -9.65 1.62 12.79
N ARG A 68 -8.80 2.26 13.59
CA ARG A 68 -8.94 3.65 13.97
C ARG A 68 -7.59 4.34 13.81
N ASN A 69 -7.54 5.37 13.00
CA ASN A 69 -6.41 6.26 12.88
C ASN A 69 -6.71 7.57 13.62
N SER A 70 -5.80 8.00 14.47
CA SER A 70 -5.87 9.26 15.21
C SER A 70 -4.57 10.02 15.10
N ARG A 71 -4.66 11.33 15.13
CA ARG A 71 -3.53 12.25 15.23
C ARG A 71 -3.65 13.03 16.52
N ASP A 72 -2.61 12.98 17.36
CA ASP A 72 -2.56 13.67 18.65
C ASP A 72 -3.82 13.42 19.51
N GLY A 73 -4.33 12.17 19.46
CA GLY A 73 -5.54 11.71 20.15
C GLY A 73 -6.86 12.00 19.45
N VAL A 74 -6.88 12.82 18.39
CA VAL A 74 -8.09 13.13 17.61
C VAL A 74 -8.28 12.12 16.50
N THR A 75 -9.45 11.49 16.41
CA THR A 75 -9.76 10.51 15.36
C THR A 75 -9.87 11.20 14.00
N GLU A 76 -9.12 10.71 13.02
CA GLU A 76 -9.18 11.18 11.62
C GLU A 76 -9.94 10.22 10.72
N THR A 77 -9.67 8.91 10.83
CA THR A 77 -10.36 7.89 10.04
C THR A 77 -10.69 6.65 10.88
N THR A 78 -11.78 6.00 10.54
CA THR A 78 -12.16 4.70 11.09
C THR A 78 -12.62 3.78 9.97
N THR A 79 -12.32 2.49 10.08
CA THR A 79 -13.00 1.45 9.30
C THR A 79 -13.82 0.58 10.23
N SER A 80 -15.01 0.20 9.82
CA SER A 80 -15.95 -0.56 10.64
C SER A 80 -16.91 -1.38 9.77
N ASP A 81 -17.85 -2.08 10.42
CA ASP A 81 -18.95 -2.79 9.76
C ASP A 81 -18.44 -3.86 8.77
N TYR A 82 -17.35 -4.55 9.14
CA TYR A 82 -16.81 -5.63 8.32
C TYR A 82 -17.76 -6.81 8.28
N VAL A 83 -18.14 -7.22 7.07
CA VAL A 83 -18.92 -8.44 6.80
C VAL A 83 -18.12 -9.32 5.87
N TYR A 84 -17.86 -10.55 6.30
CA TYR A 84 -17.19 -11.59 5.54
C TYR A 84 -18.23 -12.63 5.08
N ASP A 85 -18.49 -12.67 3.78
CA ASP A 85 -19.44 -13.58 3.15
C ASP A 85 -18.76 -14.35 2.00
N GLY A 86 -18.24 -15.55 2.33
CA GLY A 86 -17.41 -16.33 1.41
C GLY A 86 -16.25 -15.48 0.87
N LYS A 87 -16.19 -15.38 -0.46
CA LYS A 87 -15.17 -14.61 -1.16
C LYS A 87 -15.44 -13.09 -1.22
N THR A 88 -16.36 -12.59 -0.44
CA THR A 88 -16.71 -11.16 -0.44
C THR A 88 -16.47 -10.57 0.95
N VAL A 89 -15.82 -9.41 0.96
CA VAL A 89 -15.64 -8.60 2.17
C VAL A 89 -16.21 -7.21 1.92
N THR A 90 -17.07 -6.75 2.81
CA THR A 90 -17.57 -5.38 2.81
C THR A 90 -17.19 -4.67 4.10
N TYR A 91 -16.93 -3.37 4.03
CA TYR A 91 -16.69 -2.54 5.21
C TYR A 91 -16.99 -1.06 4.90
N THR A 92 -17.07 -0.25 5.94
CA THR A 92 -17.29 1.19 5.85
C THR A 92 -16.05 1.93 6.33
N GLU A 93 -15.59 2.92 5.56
CA GLU A 93 -14.57 3.90 5.97
C GLU A 93 -15.25 5.24 6.24
N LYS A 94 -14.92 5.84 7.38
CA LYS A 94 -15.40 7.17 7.79
C LYS A 94 -14.21 8.08 8.02
N THR A 95 -14.25 9.29 7.46
CA THR A 95 -13.27 10.35 7.67
C THR A 95 -13.88 11.46 8.50
N TRP A 96 -13.13 11.94 9.48
CA TRP A 96 -13.58 12.93 10.46
C TRP A 96 -12.77 14.22 10.34
N ALA A 97 -13.41 15.35 10.62
CA ALA A 97 -12.76 16.64 10.82
C ALA A 97 -13.10 17.10 12.24
N GLY A 98 -12.24 16.80 13.20
CA GLY A 98 -12.54 16.88 14.63
C GLY A 98 -13.66 15.90 14.99
N GLU A 99 -14.76 16.40 15.55
CA GLU A 99 -15.96 15.60 15.89
C GLU A 99 -16.96 15.46 14.75
N THR A 100 -16.73 16.15 13.62
CA THR A 100 -17.68 16.17 12.50
C THR A 100 -17.34 15.08 11.49
N LEU A 101 -18.30 14.21 11.16
CA LEU A 101 -18.18 13.26 10.07
C LEU A 101 -18.13 14.02 8.74
N TRP A 102 -16.98 13.98 8.07
CA TRP A 102 -16.73 14.66 6.79
C TRP A 102 -17.08 13.81 5.58
N ASN A 103 -16.75 12.51 5.65
CA ASN A 103 -16.97 11.58 4.54
C ASN A 103 -17.27 10.18 5.07
N SER A 104 -18.08 9.43 4.32
CA SER A 104 -18.35 8.01 4.56
C SER A 104 -18.42 7.28 3.24
N GLN A 105 -17.65 6.20 3.10
CA GLN A 105 -17.57 5.37 1.91
C GLN A 105 -17.73 3.91 2.29
N LYS A 106 -18.44 3.15 1.44
CA LYS A 106 -18.54 1.70 1.57
C LYS A 106 -17.63 1.03 0.57
N PHE A 107 -16.93 0.03 1.03
CA PHE A 107 -16.03 -0.82 0.23
C PHE A 107 -16.63 -2.20 0.09
N LYS A 108 -16.56 -2.75 -1.10
CA LYS A 108 -16.87 -4.15 -1.38
C LYS A 108 -15.75 -4.73 -2.20
N ARG A 109 -15.10 -5.78 -1.67
CA ARG A 109 -14.08 -6.56 -2.36
C ARG A 109 -14.59 -7.96 -2.61
N THR A 110 -14.41 -8.44 -3.83
CA THR A 110 -14.64 -9.83 -4.22
C THR A 110 -13.31 -10.45 -4.57
N TYR A 111 -13.04 -11.64 -4.05
CA TYR A 111 -11.76 -12.32 -4.16
C TYR A 111 -11.85 -13.55 -5.07
N LEU A 112 -10.71 -13.98 -5.61
CA LEU A 112 -10.59 -15.17 -6.44
C LEU A 112 -10.82 -16.44 -5.61
N ASP A 113 -10.31 -16.46 -4.40
CA ASP A 113 -10.30 -17.60 -3.50
C ASP A 113 -10.76 -17.24 -2.07
N ASP A 114 -10.89 -18.26 -1.22
CA ASP A 114 -11.31 -18.09 0.17
C ASP A 114 -10.18 -17.60 1.09
N ALA A 115 -8.93 -17.56 0.62
CA ALA A 115 -7.79 -16.97 1.34
C ALA A 115 -7.88 -15.45 1.41
N LEU A 116 -8.73 -14.82 0.57
CA LEU A 116 -8.96 -13.37 0.49
C LEU A 116 -7.70 -12.57 0.15
N GLU A 117 -6.83 -13.15 -0.69
CA GLU A 117 -5.56 -12.51 -1.08
C GLU A 117 -5.65 -11.82 -2.46
N LYS A 118 -6.36 -12.43 -3.41
CA LYS A 118 -6.41 -11.98 -4.80
C LYS A 118 -7.74 -11.31 -5.12
N VAL A 119 -7.76 -10.00 -5.15
CA VAL A 119 -8.96 -9.21 -5.40
C VAL A 119 -9.36 -9.28 -6.88
N LEU A 120 -10.53 -9.84 -7.18
CA LEU A 120 -11.14 -9.81 -8.52
C LEU A 120 -11.81 -8.47 -8.80
N GLU A 121 -12.56 -7.94 -7.84
CA GLU A 121 -13.24 -6.66 -7.96
C GLU A 121 -13.17 -5.90 -6.64
N GLU A 122 -12.82 -4.62 -6.71
CA GLU A 122 -13.03 -3.66 -5.64
C GLU A 122 -14.02 -2.59 -6.11
N ARG A 123 -15.03 -2.33 -5.30
CA ARG A 123 -16.01 -1.28 -5.53
C ARG A 123 -16.09 -0.36 -4.33
N ILE A 124 -16.01 0.93 -4.59
CA ILE A 124 -16.17 1.99 -3.60
C ILE A 124 -17.43 2.78 -3.94
N THR A 125 -18.32 2.93 -2.96
CA THR A 125 -19.55 3.73 -3.09
C THR A 125 -19.57 4.86 -2.06
N ASP A 126 -20.31 5.92 -2.37
CA ASP A 126 -20.61 6.97 -1.40
C ASP A 126 -21.74 6.53 -0.44
N LYS A 127 -22.14 7.44 0.45
CA LYS A 127 -23.23 7.19 1.43
C LYS A 127 -24.59 6.87 0.79
N ASP A 128 -24.80 7.27 -0.46
CA ASP A 128 -26.03 7.08 -1.23
C ASP A 128 -25.92 5.89 -2.22
N ASP A 129 -24.92 5.01 -2.01
CA ASP A 129 -24.62 3.83 -2.82
C ASP A 129 -24.24 4.11 -4.29
N HIS A 130 -23.89 5.36 -4.64
CA HIS A 130 -23.35 5.65 -5.96
C HIS A 130 -21.89 5.20 -6.08
N ILE A 131 -21.57 4.54 -7.16
CA ILE A 131 -20.19 4.08 -7.42
C ILE A 131 -19.28 5.29 -7.63
N ILE A 132 -18.24 5.42 -6.78
CA ILE A 132 -17.16 6.41 -6.88
C ILE A 132 -16.03 5.85 -7.72
N GLN A 133 -15.65 4.59 -7.45
CA GLN A 133 -14.57 3.88 -8.11
C GLN A 133 -14.87 2.38 -8.18
N ARG A 134 -14.41 1.75 -9.24
CA ARG A 134 -14.42 0.30 -9.39
C ARG A 134 -13.13 -0.14 -10.05
N ILE A 135 -12.51 -1.18 -9.50
CA ILE A 135 -11.32 -1.84 -10.05
C ILE A 135 -11.70 -3.29 -10.33
N CYS A 136 -11.41 -3.76 -11.54
CA CYS A 136 -11.62 -5.14 -11.96
C CYS A 136 -10.28 -5.74 -12.37
N ASN A 137 -9.94 -6.89 -11.79
CA ASN A 137 -8.69 -7.60 -12.02
C ASN A 137 -8.94 -8.94 -12.69
N GLU A 138 -8.06 -9.32 -13.58
CA GLU A 138 -8.03 -10.60 -14.27
C GLU A 138 -6.72 -11.30 -13.96
N TYR A 139 -6.82 -12.58 -13.59
CA TYR A 139 -5.67 -13.42 -13.25
C TYR A 139 -5.50 -14.49 -14.32
N GLY A 140 -4.28 -14.66 -14.79
CA GLY A 140 -3.88 -15.67 -15.77
C GLY A 140 -3.43 -16.98 -15.15
N GLN A 141 -2.59 -17.70 -15.87
CA GLN A 141 -1.96 -18.92 -15.37
C GLN A 141 -1.10 -18.61 -14.13
N GLN A 142 -0.97 -19.59 -13.23
CA GLN A 142 -0.27 -19.44 -11.94
C GLN A 142 -0.90 -18.35 -11.05
N GLU A 143 -2.17 -17.99 -11.31
CA GLU A 143 -2.91 -16.98 -10.55
C GLU A 143 -2.17 -15.63 -10.47
N ARG A 144 -1.41 -15.27 -11.50
CA ARG A 144 -0.74 -13.98 -11.63
C ARG A 144 -1.69 -12.97 -12.24
N LEU A 145 -1.68 -11.74 -11.71
CA LEU A 145 -2.47 -10.61 -12.23
C LEU A 145 -2.00 -10.26 -13.65
N VAL A 146 -2.86 -10.40 -14.65
CA VAL A 146 -2.50 -10.12 -16.05
C VAL A 146 -3.12 -8.84 -16.58
N HIS A 147 -4.24 -8.41 -15.98
CA HIS A 147 -4.98 -7.25 -16.44
C HIS A 147 -5.73 -6.57 -15.28
N SER A 148 -5.78 -5.25 -15.29
CA SER A 148 -6.55 -4.45 -14.34
C SER A 148 -7.24 -3.29 -15.05
N LEU A 149 -8.52 -3.10 -14.78
CA LEU A 149 -9.35 -2.03 -15.31
C LEU A 149 -9.84 -1.16 -14.16
N GLU A 150 -9.69 0.14 -14.30
CA GLU A 150 -10.17 1.12 -13.33
C GLU A 150 -11.26 1.99 -13.94
N TYR A 151 -12.34 2.16 -13.19
CA TYR A 151 -13.50 2.97 -13.56
C TYR A 151 -13.73 4.04 -12.50
N SER A 152 -14.07 5.25 -12.92
CA SER A 152 -14.50 6.34 -12.05
C SER A 152 -16.02 6.40 -11.90
N ARG A 153 -16.50 7.45 -11.23
CA ARG A 153 -17.92 7.77 -11.06
C ARG A 153 -18.65 7.68 -12.42
N GLY A 154 -19.84 7.06 -12.41
CA GLY A 154 -20.62 6.84 -13.63
C GLY A 154 -20.13 5.69 -14.49
N ASN A 155 -19.24 4.83 -13.97
CA ASN A 155 -18.70 3.65 -14.65
C ASN A 155 -17.88 3.98 -15.92
N SER A 156 -17.29 5.17 -16.00
CA SER A 156 -16.37 5.56 -17.07
C SER A 156 -15.01 4.91 -16.84
N LYS A 157 -14.50 4.16 -17.82
CA LYS A 157 -13.16 3.56 -17.78
C LYS A 157 -12.11 4.68 -17.79
N VAL A 158 -11.23 4.71 -16.78
CA VAL A 158 -10.21 5.76 -16.61
C VAL A 158 -8.80 5.25 -16.82
N SER A 159 -8.56 3.97 -16.56
CA SER A 159 -7.27 3.36 -16.87
C SER A 159 -7.39 1.86 -17.16
N GLU A 160 -6.39 1.35 -17.85
CA GLU A 160 -6.15 -0.05 -18.13
C GLU A 160 -4.69 -0.37 -17.86
N THR A 161 -4.40 -1.43 -17.13
CA THR A 161 -3.04 -1.89 -16.87
C THR A 161 -2.88 -3.33 -17.35
N LYS A 162 -1.83 -3.60 -18.11
CA LYS A 162 -1.44 -4.94 -18.56
C LYS A 162 -0.14 -5.34 -17.90
N TYR A 163 -0.07 -6.60 -17.46
CA TYR A 163 1.09 -7.14 -16.76
C TYR A 163 1.73 -8.25 -17.59
N THR A 164 3.03 -8.16 -17.77
CA THR A 164 3.86 -9.17 -18.46
C THR A 164 4.92 -9.67 -17.48
N TYR A 165 5.11 -10.98 -17.43
CA TYR A 165 6.05 -11.66 -16.55
C TYR A 165 7.16 -12.30 -17.35
N ASP A 166 8.42 -12.01 -17.02
CA ASP A 166 9.61 -12.58 -17.63
C ASP A 166 10.62 -12.94 -16.52
N GLY A 167 10.54 -14.18 -16.03
CA GLY A 167 11.31 -14.62 -14.87
C GLY A 167 11.06 -13.72 -13.66
N LYS A 168 12.11 -13.06 -13.19
CA LYS A 168 12.07 -12.12 -12.04
C LYS A 168 11.62 -10.70 -12.40
N LEU A 169 11.21 -10.48 -13.63
CA LEU A 169 10.79 -9.17 -14.13
C LEU A 169 9.29 -9.13 -14.31
N VAL A 170 8.65 -8.09 -13.81
CA VAL A 170 7.26 -7.75 -14.08
C VAL A 170 7.19 -6.39 -14.75
N ILE A 171 6.60 -6.36 -15.94
CA ILE A 171 6.38 -5.14 -16.71
C ILE A 171 4.90 -4.81 -16.65
N CYS A 172 4.58 -3.55 -16.29
CA CYS A 172 3.21 -3.05 -16.21
C CYS A 172 3.07 -1.88 -17.18
N ASP A 173 2.29 -2.05 -18.23
CA ASP A 173 1.93 -0.97 -19.14
C ASP A 173 0.57 -0.41 -18.73
N LYS A 174 0.54 0.81 -18.17
CA LYS A 174 -0.68 1.50 -17.75
C LYS A 174 -1.08 2.56 -18.78
N TYR A 175 -2.28 2.41 -19.31
CA TYR A 175 -2.91 3.31 -20.26
C TYR A 175 -3.94 4.16 -19.53
N TRP A 176 -3.74 5.48 -19.54
CA TRP A 176 -4.70 6.45 -19.02
C TRP A 176 -5.67 6.82 -20.13
N LEU A 177 -6.96 6.87 -19.82
CA LEU A 177 -8.01 7.07 -20.82
C LEU A 177 -8.75 8.39 -20.58
N LYS A 178 -9.08 9.08 -21.67
CA LYS A 178 -10.05 10.17 -21.67
C LYS A 178 -11.46 9.61 -21.51
N ASN A 179 -12.43 10.47 -21.20
CA ASN A 179 -13.86 10.08 -21.17
C ASN A 179 -14.37 9.55 -22.52
N THR A 180 -13.68 9.87 -23.62
CA THR A 180 -13.97 9.35 -24.98
C THR A 180 -13.50 7.90 -25.18
N GLY A 181 -12.72 7.35 -24.24
CA GLY A 181 -12.05 6.05 -24.36
C GLY A 181 -10.70 6.09 -25.08
N GLU A 182 -10.29 7.25 -25.60
CA GLU A 182 -8.97 7.41 -26.23
C GLU A 182 -7.85 7.39 -25.18
N VAL A 183 -6.70 6.83 -25.52
CA VAL A 183 -5.51 6.88 -24.68
C VAL A 183 -5.00 8.31 -24.58
N SER A 184 -4.87 8.83 -23.36
CA SER A 184 -4.34 10.17 -23.08
C SER A 184 -2.88 10.15 -22.69
N ALA A 185 -2.42 9.08 -22.03
CA ALA A 185 -1.04 8.87 -21.63
C ALA A 185 -0.76 7.37 -21.43
N VAL A 186 0.51 7.02 -21.54
CA VAL A 186 1.01 5.66 -21.22
C VAL A 186 2.12 5.80 -20.20
N SER A 187 2.06 4.98 -19.15
CA SER A 187 3.13 4.84 -18.16
C SER A 187 3.62 3.42 -18.14
N LYS A 188 4.92 3.20 -18.18
CA LYS A 188 5.53 1.88 -18.07
C LYS A 188 6.21 1.75 -16.72
N TYR A 189 5.79 0.74 -15.95
CA TYR A 189 6.38 0.40 -14.66
C TYR A 189 7.17 -0.90 -14.81
N ILE A 190 8.28 -0.99 -14.10
CA ILE A 190 9.11 -2.18 -14.04
C ILE A 190 9.31 -2.55 -12.58
N ILE A 191 9.10 -3.83 -12.26
CA ILE A 191 9.40 -4.41 -10.95
C ILE A 191 10.38 -5.55 -11.17
N THR A 192 11.52 -5.50 -10.51
CA THR A 192 12.52 -6.58 -10.52
C THR A 192 12.54 -7.23 -9.15
N TYR A 193 12.55 -8.56 -9.11
CA TYR A 193 12.53 -9.35 -7.89
C TYR A 193 13.87 -10.10 -7.69
N SER A 194 14.16 -10.48 -6.44
CA SER A 194 15.32 -11.32 -6.12
C SER A 194 15.09 -12.80 -6.42
N ASP A 195 13.82 -13.22 -6.41
CA ASP A 195 13.39 -14.62 -6.52
C ASP A 195 12.36 -14.81 -7.65
N ASP A 196 12.16 -16.06 -8.08
CA ASP A 196 11.22 -16.42 -9.14
C ASP A 196 9.77 -16.51 -8.64
N GLU A 197 9.54 -16.61 -7.31
CA GLU A 197 8.24 -16.53 -6.67
C GLU A 197 7.69 -15.09 -6.63
N LEU A 198 8.53 -14.09 -6.97
CA LEU A 198 8.17 -12.66 -7.00
C LEU A 198 7.75 -12.12 -5.62
N THR A 199 8.42 -12.58 -4.55
CA THR A 199 8.11 -12.22 -3.17
C THR A 199 8.92 -11.03 -2.66
N LYS A 200 10.16 -10.86 -3.14
CA LYS A 200 11.10 -9.84 -2.67
C LYS A 200 11.48 -8.87 -3.80
N PRO A 201 10.77 -7.75 -3.97
CA PRO A 201 11.14 -6.75 -4.96
C PRO A 201 12.50 -6.14 -4.64
N LEU A 202 13.34 -5.94 -5.65
CA LEU A 202 14.61 -5.20 -5.55
C LEU A 202 14.47 -3.78 -6.07
N ILE A 203 13.74 -3.63 -7.20
CA ILE A 203 13.51 -2.35 -7.85
C ILE A 203 12.05 -2.28 -8.27
N HIS A 204 11.42 -1.13 -8.07
CA HIS A 204 10.10 -0.80 -8.61
C HIS A 204 10.12 0.65 -9.09
N GLY A 205 9.98 0.88 -10.37
CA GLY A 205 10.05 2.23 -10.92
C GLY A 205 9.14 2.45 -12.13
N CYS A 206 8.91 3.72 -12.44
CA CYS A 206 8.25 4.18 -13.65
C CYS A 206 9.33 4.71 -14.61
N LEU A 207 9.37 4.20 -15.85
CA LEU A 207 10.28 4.71 -16.86
C LEU A 207 9.92 6.14 -17.21
N ALA A 208 10.94 6.98 -17.40
CA ALA A 208 10.77 8.35 -17.88
C ALA A 208 10.26 8.35 -19.31
N ALA A 209 9.38 9.30 -19.64
CA ALA A 209 8.87 9.47 -21.01
C ALA A 209 10.01 9.80 -22.00
N GLU A 210 11.03 10.55 -21.52
CA GLU A 210 12.28 10.82 -22.22
C GLU A 210 13.41 10.13 -21.47
N GLU A 211 13.56 8.81 -21.70
CA GLU A 211 14.59 8.01 -21.06
C GLU A 211 15.98 8.37 -21.57
N THR A 212 16.89 8.69 -20.63
CA THR A 212 18.31 8.90 -20.89
C THR A 212 19.16 8.01 -20.00
N ALA A 213 20.45 7.85 -20.35
CA ALA A 213 21.38 7.07 -19.51
C ALA A 213 21.56 7.66 -18.10
N GLU A 214 21.39 9.00 -17.96
CA GLU A 214 21.51 9.70 -16.69
C GLU A 214 20.18 9.72 -15.91
N ARG A 215 19.03 9.58 -16.60
CA ARG A 215 17.70 9.61 -16.02
C ARG A 215 16.79 8.56 -16.67
N PRO A 216 16.97 7.28 -16.34
CA PRO A 216 16.11 6.21 -16.88
C PRO A 216 14.72 6.18 -16.24
N TRP A 217 14.53 6.80 -15.07
CA TRP A 217 13.32 6.73 -14.26
C TRP A 217 12.70 8.11 -14.02
N ASP A 218 11.37 8.22 -14.09
CA ASP A 218 10.61 9.31 -13.48
C ASP A 218 10.66 9.21 -11.97
N TRP A 219 10.49 7.99 -11.48
CA TRP A 219 10.68 7.65 -10.08
C TRP A 219 11.08 6.18 -9.94
N VAL A 220 11.80 5.88 -8.88
CA VAL A 220 12.24 4.52 -8.57
C VAL A 220 12.30 4.28 -7.07
N ARG A 221 11.95 3.06 -6.66
CA ARG A 221 12.16 2.53 -5.31
C ARG A 221 13.15 1.40 -5.36
N HIS A 222 14.12 1.43 -4.45
CA HIS A 222 15.06 0.35 -4.22
C HIS A 222 14.76 -0.27 -2.86
N TYR A 223 14.78 -1.60 -2.81
CA TYR A 223 14.54 -2.37 -1.60
C TYR A 223 15.81 -3.11 -1.22
N SER A 224 16.16 -3.07 0.05
CA SER A 224 17.29 -3.82 0.60
C SER A 224 16.83 -4.77 1.70
N TYR A 225 17.52 -5.90 1.82
CA TYR A 225 17.20 -6.96 2.76
C TYR A 225 18.41 -7.32 3.61
N ASP A 226 18.18 -7.72 4.85
CA ASP A 226 19.22 -8.26 5.72
C ASP A 226 19.61 -9.69 5.32
N TYR A 227 20.59 -10.25 6.02
CA TYR A 227 21.08 -11.61 5.75
C TYR A 227 20.04 -12.72 6.00
N ARG A 228 18.94 -12.41 6.69
CA ARG A 228 17.80 -13.30 6.92
C ARG A 228 16.69 -13.08 5.88
N GLY A 229 16.90 -12.22 4.90
CA GLY A 229 15.92 -11.89 3.88
C GLY A 229 14.79 -10.98 4.36
N ARG A 230 14.91 -10.34 5.55
CA ARG A 230 13.95 -9.37 6.06
C ARG A 230 14.25 -7.99 5.48
N LEU A 231 13.21 -7.21 5.19
CA LEU A 231 13.36 -5.86 4.67
C LEU A 231 14.20 -4.99 5.63
N ASN A 232 15.23 -4.34 5.10
CA ASN A 232 16.17 -3.53 5.88
C ASN A 232 16.20 -2.06 5.45
N GLY A 233 15.70 -1.75 4.25
CA GLY A 233 15.63 -0.39 3.76
C GLY A 233 14.82 -0.27 2.48
N ILE A 234 14.22 0.91 2.30
CA ILE A 234 13.60 1.34 1.05
C ILE A 234 14.11 2.74 0.77
N THR A 235 14.54 3.02 -0.46
CA THR A 235 14.77 4.38 -0.93
C THR A 235 13.79 4.69 -2.05
N TYR A 236 13.31 5.91 -2.09
CA TYR A 236 12.47 6.43 -3.18
C TYR A 236 13.10 7.69 -3.75
N GLU A 237 13.36 7.64 -5.03
CA GLU A 237 13.91 8.74 -5.81
C GLU A 237 12.89 9.16 -6.87
N ALA A 238 12.79 10.46 -7.10
CA ALA A 238 12.05 11.03 -8.21
C ALA A 238 12.95 12.04 -8.94
N GLU A 239 12.95 11.99 -10.26
CA GLU A 239 13.80 12.82 -11.12
C GLU A 239 15.29 12.75 -10.74
N GLY A 240 15.76 11.59 -10.30
CA GLY A 240 17.14 11.34 -9.87
C GLY A 240 17.50 11.97 -8.51
N LYS A 241 16.51 12.39 -7.72
CA LYS A 241 16.72 12.93 -6.37
C LYS A 241 16.01 12.09 -5.33
N LEU A 242 16.70 11.87 -4.22
CA LEU A 242 16.09 11.20 -3.05
C LEU A 242 14.93 12.06 -2.55
N VAL A 243 13.75 11.44 -2.45
CA VAL A 243 12.52 12.03 -1.93
C VAL A 243 12.25 11.54 -0.51
N TRP A 244 12.37 10.23 -0.29
CA TRP A 244 12.28 9.64 1.03
C TRP A 244 13.05 8.30 1.11
N GLU A 245 13.37 7.92 2.32
CA GLU A 245 13.96 6.61 2.63
C GLU A 245 13.37 6.05 3.92
N THR A 246 13.28 4.72 4.01
CA THR A 246 13.02 4.02 5.26
C THR A 246 14.24 3.20 5.62
N ARG A 247 14.69 3.30 6.87
CA ARG A 247 15.93 2.68 7.36
C ARG A 247 15.81 2.33 8.83
N ASN A 248 16.88 1.80 9.39
CA ASN A 248 16.96 1.50 10.83
C ASN A 248 15.86 0.53 11.30
N TYR A 249 15.63 -0.53 10.50
CA TYR A 249 14.66 -1.56 10.86
C TYR A 249 15.16 -2.35 12.08
N VAL A 250 14.36 -2.36 13.14
CA VAL A 250 14.62 -3.15 14.34
C VAL A 250 13.48 -4.13 14.54
N TYR A 251 13.80 -5.41 14.40
CA TYR A 251 12.87 -6.53 14.55
C TYR A 251 12.93 -7.06 15.98
N GLY A 252 11.94 -6.73 16.81
CA GLY A 252 11.78 -7.25 18.18
C GLY A 252 10.97 -8.55 18.19
N ASN A 253 10.60 -9.03 19.37
CA ASN A 253 9.79 -10.25 19.49
C ASN A 253 8.34 -10.07 19.02
N LYS A 254 7.75 -8.89 19.27
CA LYS A 254 6.37 -8.52 18.91
C LYS A 254 6.29 -7.09 18.34
N SER A 255 7.40 -6.53 17.96
CA SER A 255 7.46 -5.15 17.48
C SER A 255 8.42 -4.99 16.32
N LEU A 256 8.06 -4.11 15.41
CA LEU A 256 8.89 -3.61 14.33
C LEU A 256 9.02 -2.11 14.49
N THR A 257 10.24 -1.61 14.54
CA THR A 257 10.52 -0.18 14.51
C THR A 257 11.31 0.16 13.26
N CYS A 258 10.99 1.26 12.62
CA CYS A 258 11.77 1.82 11.51
C CYS A 258 11.70 3.35 11.52
N GLU A 259 12.65 3.96 10.83
CA GLU A 259 12.72 5.40 10.61
C GLU A 259 12.39 5.71 9.15
N ASN A 260 11.44 6.61 8.91
CA ASN A 260 11.18 7.22 7.62
C ASN A 260 11.75 8.63 7.61
N ARG A 261 12.51 8.94 6.58
CA ARG A 261 13.07 10.26 6.34
C ARG A 261 12.53 10.78 5.00
N GLU A 262 11.79 11.86 5.03
CA GLU A 262 11.36 12.59 3.83
C GLU A 262 12.27 13.79 3.62
N VAL A 263 12.76 13.96 2.38
CA VAL A 263 13.63 15.10 2.01
C VAL A 263 12.75 16.22 1.44
N HIS A 264 12.61 17.32 2.18
CA HIS A 264 11.75 18.42 1.79
C HIS A 264 12.58 19.72 1.64
N TYR A 265 12.86 20.16 0.41
CA TYR A 265 13.51 21.45 0.10
C TYR A 265 14.73 21.79 0.97
N GLY A 266 15.58 20.80 1.28
CA GLY A 266 16.78 20.96 2.11
C GLY A 266 16.57 20.83 3.62
N THR A 267 15.36 20.47 4.06
CA THR A 267 15.06 20.10 5.45
C THR A 267 14.38 18.76 5.49
N ASP A 268 14.76 17.95 6.45
CA ASP A 268 14.26 16.60 6.59
C ASP A 268 13.04 16.53 7.52
N ILE A 269 12.05 15.74 7.15
CA ILE A 269 10.98 15.31 8.04
C ILE A 269 11.32 13.89 8.50
N ILE A 270 11.44 13.69 9.81
CA ILE A 270 11.74 12.39 10.40
C ILE A 270 10.48 11.82 11.02
N THR A 271 10.14 10.59 10.67
CA THR A 271 9.04 9.84 11.27
C THR A 271 9.56 8.51 11.78
N ILE A 272 9.43 8.27 13.08
CA ILE A 272 9.73 6.97 13.68
C ILE A 272 8.42 6.18 13.74
N SER A 273 8.42 4.99 13.13
CA SER A 273 7.29 4.07 13.15
C SER A 273 7.58 2.92 14.10
N GLU A 274 6.64 2.63 14.99
CA GLU A 274 6.63 1.45 15.82
C GLU A 274 5.32 0.68 15.63
N THR A 275 5.41 -0.58 15.22
CA THR A 275 4.25 -1.46 15.05
C THR A 275 4.35 -2.63 16.03
N THR A 276 3.30 -2.88 16.79
CA THR A 276 3.16 -4.04 17.66
C THR A 276 2.22 -5.06 17.03
N TYR A 277 2.51 -6.34 17.24
CA TYR A 277 1.79 -7.46 16.62
C TYR A 277 1.15 -8.38 17.65
N LYS A 278 0.06 -9.03 17.27
CA LYS A 278 -0.57 -10.14 18.00
C LYS A 278 0.32 -11.39 17.86
N HIS A 279 0.38 -12.17 18.92
CA HIS A 279 0.96 -13.54 18.88
C HIS A 279 -0.05 -14.54 18.44
#